data_7cebded5646f1278420e004891d3d797
#
_entry.id   7cebded5646f1278420e004891d3d797
#
_cell.length_a   1.000
_cell.length_b   1.000
_cell.length_c   1.000
_cell.angle_alpha   90.00
_cell.angle_beta   90.00
_cell.angle_gamma   90.00
#
_symmetry.space_group_name_H-M   'P 1'
#
loop_
_entity.id
_entity.type
_entity.pdbx_description
1 polymer ?
#
loop_
_entity_poly.entity_id
_entity_poly.type
_entity_poly.pdbx_seq_one_letter_code
_entity_poly.pdbx_strand_id
1 'polypeptide(L)'
;MTELKGRQWISDQNNHNINGETTKVPAMINGICQRCNTKAVSKLPDGRRYCRECIGLGRITEGDELERNVENVNYPKVLMPLSWDGTLTEQRELISKELVNSFKDRRNHLIHAVTGAGKTEMLFKVVEEVLKGGFRIAIATPRIDVVDELFPRFQAAFEKVEIGKYHGREHHEISDEQFVICTTHQLLKFYHAFDLIVIDEVDSFPFYENKMLHFAAENAVKEAGCTFFLTATPDSRLLRQAKNKTINYSLLKRRFHQGLLPVPKEKYFFKSFISNKGKVHPVLIKQIKQILDMKKPLLIFVPRIKELPAYEEYISSIFKASKIVSVYAGDKDRQAKVASFRKREIDILLTTTILERGVTFKHVQVIVIAADDPIYNTPSLVQIAGRVGRSADDRDGL
;
A
#
# COMPACT_ATOMS: atom_id res chain seq x y z
N MET A 1 27.01 4.91 17.68
CA MET A 1 27.03 3.53 17.15
C MET A 1 25.58 3.09 17.02
N THR A 2 25.16 2.71 15.84
CA THR A 2 23.75 2.38 15.57
C THR A 2 23.57 0.86 15.72
N GLU A 3 22.66 0.44 16.59
CA GLU A 3 22.28 -0.96 16.70
C GLU A 3 21.30 -1.28 15.55
N LEU A 4 21.65 -2.25 14.70
CA LEU A 4 20.83 -2.63 13.53
C LEU A 4 20.09 -3.95 13.77
N LYS A 5 19.29 -4.00 14.83
CA LYS A 5 18.56 -5.20 15.27
C LYS A 5 17.62 -5.74 14.19
N GLY A 6 17.71 -7.05 13.93
CA GLY A 6 16.88 -7.72 12.91
C GLY A 6 17.07 -7.17 11.50
N ARG A 7 18.21 -6.58 11.16
CA ARG A 7 18.56 -6.12 9.82
C ARG A 7 19.43 -7.12 9.08
N GLN A 8 19.40 -7.07 7.74
CA GLN A 8 20.35 -7.77 6.89
C GLN A 8 20.89 -6.85 5.80
N TRP A 9 22.19 -6.99 5.51
CA TRP A 9 22.93 -6.19 4.51
C TRP A 9 24.05 -7.00 3.85
N ILE A 10 24.66 -6.44 2.81
CA ILE A 10 25.84 -7.04 2.17
C ILE A 10 27.07 -6.59 2.99
N SER A 11 27.91 -7.54 3.44
CA SER A 11 29.02 -7.29 4.39
C SER A 11 29.95 -6.15 3.96
N ASP A 12 30.31 -6.07 2.68
CA ASP A 12 31.28 -5.08 2.18
C ASP A 12 30.68 -3.70 1.89
N GLN A 13 29.36 -3.53 2.00
CA GLN A 13 28.67 -2.26 1.68
C GLN A 13 28.33 -1.42 2.91
N ASN A 14 28.65 -1.88 4.10
CA ASN A 14 28.28 -1.19 5.34
C ASN A 14 29.51 -0.68 6.08
N ASN A 15 29.73 0.64 6.05
CA ASN A 15 30.75 1.33 6.85
C ASN A 15 30.27 1.64 8.29
N HIS A 16 29.19 1.03 8.75
CA HIS A 16 28.69 1.26 10.10
C HIS A 16 29.41 0.33 11.10
N ASN A 17 29.98 0.92 12.16
CA ASN A 17 30.37 0.16 13.35
C ASN A 17 29.09 -0.39 14.01
N ILE A 18 28.77 -1.66 13.72
CA ILE A 18 27.57 -2.31 14.18
C ILE A 18 27.89 -3.01 15.50
N ASN A 19 27.13 -2.65 16.54
CA ASN A 19 27.13 -3.40 17.79
C ASN A 19 26.07 -4.50 17.71
N GLY A 20 26.37 -5.68 18.20
CA GLY A 20 25.47 -6.82 18.29
C GLY A 20 26.00 -8.10 17.63
N GLU A 21 25.41 -9.22 17.96
CA GLU A 21 25.74 -10.50 17.34
C GLU A 21 25.26 -10.53 15.89
N THR A 22 26.20 -10.68 14.97
CA THR A 22 25.89 -10.83 13.55
C THR A 22 26.35 -12.19 13.06
N THR A 23 25.58 -12.75 12.13
CA THR A 23 25.96 -13.98 11.39
C THR A 23 26.18 -13.65 9.92
N LYS A 24 27.23 -14.20 9.35
CA LYS A 24 27.52 -14.10 7.92
C LYS A 24 27.10 -15.36 7.22
N VAL A 25 26.34 -15.22 6.13
CA VAL A 25 25.92 -16.31 5.29
C VAL A 25 26.21 -15.98 3.83
N PRO A 26 26.50 -16.98 2.95
CA PRO A 26 26.64 -16.72 1.53
C PRO A 26 25.39 -16.03 0.99
N ALA A 27 25.55 -14.90 0.29
CA ALA A 27 24.42 -14.12 -0.24
C ALA A 27 23.69 -14.84 -1.39
N MET A 28 24.38 -15.85 -2.00
CA MET A 28 23.82 -16.67 -3.06
C MET A 28 24.24 -18.14 -2.88
N ILE A 29 23.25 -19.04 -2.81
CA ILE A 29 23.47 -20.50 -2.69
C ILE A 29 22.78 -21.19 -3.87
N ASN A 30 23.53 -21.99 -4.63
CA ASN A 30 23.02 -22.70 -5.83
C ASN A 30 22.31 -21.78 -6.84
N GLY A 31 22.79 -20.54 -6.97
CA GLY A 31 22.19 -19.52 -7.83
C GLY A 31 20.89 -18.92 -7.30
N ILE A 32 20.51 -19.18 -6.05
CA ILE A 32 19.34 -18.59 -5.38
C ILE A 32 19.82 -17.49 -4.42
N CYS A 33 19.29 -16.28 -4.59
CA CYS A 33 19.56 -15.15 -3.72
C CYS A 33 18.97 -15.39 -2.33
N GLN A 34 19.78 -15.33 -1.28
CA GLN A 34 19.35 -15.58 0.09
C GLN A 34 18.59 -14.41 0.73
N ARG A 35 18.61 -13.21 0.09
CA ARG A 35 17.82 -12.06 0.55
C ARG A 35 16.40 -12.08 0.02
N CYS A 36 16.17 -12.53 -1.21
CA CYS A 36 14.85 -12.41 -1.85
C CYS A 36 14.30 -13.73 -2.42
N ASN A 37 15.04 -14.84 -2.24
CA ASN A 37 14.68 -16.18 -2.69
C ASN A 37 14.45 -16.29 -4.22
N THR A 38 15.03 -15.39 -5.01
CA THR A 38 14.89 -15.41 -6.48
C THR A 38 16.11 -16.08 -7.12
N LYS A 39 15.87 -16.88 -8.16
CA LYS A 39 16.95 -17.48 -8.95
C LYS A 39 17.67 -16.41 -9.76
N ALA A 40 18.98 -16.27 -9.55
CA ALA A 40 19.83 -15.34 -10.28
C ALA A 40 20.23 -15.93 -11.62
N VAL A 41 19.67 -15.40 -12.70
CA VAL A 41 19.96 -15.84 -14.08
C VAL A 41 20.89 -14.88 -14.83
N SER A 42 21.00 -13.64 -14.38
CA SER A 42 21.83 -12.60 -14.99
C SER A 42 23.29 -12.75 -14.56
N LYS A 43 24.24 -12.45 -15.48
CA LYS A 43 25.68 -12.52 -15.23
C LYS A 43 26.34 -11.16 -15.43
N LEU A 44 27.39 -10.91 -14.67
CA LEU A 44 28.32 -9.82 -14.86
C LEU A 44 29.31 -10.14 -16.00
N PRO A 45 30.08 -9.15 -16.51
CA PRO A 45 31.11 -9.40 -17.49
C PRO A 45 32.20 -10.40 -17.06
N ASP A 46 32.45 -10.51 -15.75
CA ASP A 46 33.40 -11.46 -15.15
C ASP A 46 32.84 -12.88 -14.99
N GLY A 47 31.56 -13.12 -15.42
CA GLY A 47 30.89 -14.42 -15.38
C GLY A 47 30.12 -14.70 -14.11
N ARG A 48 30.31 -13.93 -13.01
CA ARG A 48 29.58 -14.12 -11.75
C ARG A 48 28.08 -13.81 -11.93
N ARG A 49 27.23 -14.59 -11.29
CA ARG A 49 25.78 -14.33 -11.28
C ARG A 49 25.46 -13.19 -10.34
N TYR A 50 24.40 -12.42 -10.66
CA TYR A 50 23.87 -11.42 -9.77
C TYR A 50 22.34 -11.45 -9.72
N CYS A 51 21.79 -11.05 -8.59
CA CYS A 51 20.35 -10.95 -8.38
C CYS A 51 19.82 -9.63 -8.95
N ARG A 52 19.00 -9.70 -10.00
CA ARG A 52 18.39 -8.53 -10.65
C ARG A 52 17.34 -7.87 -9.76
N GLU A 53 16.57 -8.64 -9.01
CA GLU A 53 15.50 -8.14 -8.12
C GLU A 53 16.04 -7.31 -6.96
N CYS A 54 17.27 -7.57 -6.55
CA CYS A 54 17.90 -6.85 -5.44
C CYS A 54 18.66 -5.58 -5.82
N ILE A 55 18.74 -5.21 -7.10
CA ILE A 55 19.56 -4.05 -7.56
C ILE A 55 19.18 -2.76 -6.82
N GLY A 56 17.90 -2.47 -6.65
CA GLY A 56 17.41 -1.26 -6.00
C GLY A 56 17.70 -1.16 -4.49
N LEU A 57 18.14 -2.27 -3.86
CA LEU A 57 18.46 -2.36 -2.43
C LEU A 57 19.93 -2.73 -2.17
N GLY A 58 20.79 -2.56 -3.15
CA GLY A 58 22.16 -3.08 -3.17
C GLY A 58 22.22 -4.42 -3.93
N ARG A 59 23.03 -4.45 -5.01
CA ARG A 59 23.17 -5.62 -5.86
C ARG A 59 23.83 -6.77 -5.11
N ILE A 60 23.20 -7.93 -5.08
CA ILE A 60 23.79 -9.17 -4.58
C ILE A 60 24.43 -9.93 -5.75
N THR A 61 25.69 -10.30 -5.58
CA THR A 61 26.52 -11.03 -6.56
C THR A 61 26.98 -12.36 -5.97
N GLU A 62 27.27 -13.32 -6.81
CA GLU A 62 27.89 -14.57 -6.42
C GLU A 62 29.27 -14.32 -5.78
N GLY A 63 29.47 -14.84 -4.58
CA GLY A 63 30.65 -14.57 -3.75
C GLY A 63 30.44 -13.51 -2.68
N ASP A 64 29.37 -12.73 -2.73
CA ASP A 64 29.02 -11.81 -1.64
C ASP A 64 28.52 -12.57 -0.40
N GLU A 65 28.64 -11.94 0.75
CA GLU A 65 28.06 -12.40 2.02
C GLU A 65 26.94 -11.46 2.48
N LEU A 66 25.87 -12.06 3.02
CA LEU A 66 24.85 -11.34 3.80
C LEU A 66 25.22 -11.41 5.26
N GLU A 67 25.31 -10.28 5.87
CA GLU A 67 25.43 -10.12 7.31
C GLU A 67 24.03 -9.88 7.90
N ARG A 68 23.67 -10.66 8.91
CA ARG A 68 22.37 -10.65 9.57
C ARG A 68 22.56 -10.40 11.06
N ASN A 69 21.90 -9.38 11.58
CA ASN A 69 21.80 -9.26 13.04
C ASN A 69 20.68 -10.19 13.51
N VAL A 70 21.02 -11.20 14.28
CA VAL A 70 20.10 -12.24 14.78
C VAL A 70 19.75 -12.04 16.26
N GLU A 71 20.16 -10.92 16.82
CA GLU A 71 19.94 -10.64 18.22
C GLU A 71 18.44 -10.53 18.55
N ASN A 72 17.99 -11.39 19.43
CA ASN A 72 16.58 -11.43 19.84
C ASN A 72 16.36 -10.41 20.97
N VAL A 73 16.21 -9.13 20.62
CA VAL A 73 16.12 -8.05 21.59
C VAL A 73 14.68 -7.71 21.90
N ASN A 74 14.37 -7.60 23.19
CA ASN A 74 13.17 -6.94 23.65
C ASN A 74 13.38 -5.43 23.61
N TYR A 75 12.47 -4.72 22.99
CA TYR A 75 12.42 -3.25 22.99
C TYR A 75 11.93 -2.73 24.36
N PRO A 76 12.20 -1.48 24.69
CA PRO A 76 11.62 -0.86 25.87
C PRO A 76 10.08 -0.92 25.81
N LYS A 77 9.46 -1.31 26.94
CA LYS A 77 8.02 -1.27 27.09
C LYS A 77 7.55 0.18 27.15
N VAL A 78 6.68 0.58 26.25
CA VAL A 78 6.13 1.94 26.23
C VAL A 78 4.80 1.94 27.00
N LEU A 79 4.80 2.61 28.16
CA LEU A 79 3.58 2.82 28.92
C LEU A 79 2.69 3.85 28.23
N MET A 80 1.44 3.52 27.94
CA MET A 80 0.46 4.41 27.27
C MET A 80 0.99 5.01 25.94
N PRO A 81 1.34 4.16 24.96
CA PRO A 81 1.86 4.65 23.67
C PRO A 81 0.77 5.31 22.80
N LEU A 82 -0.50 4.92 22.98
CA LEU A 82 -1.64 5.42 22.21
C LEU A 82 -2.14 6.75 22.77
N SER A 83 -2.08 7.81 21.96
CA SER A 83 -2.58 9.17 22.26
C SER A 83 -3.96 9.44 21.66
N TRP A 84 -4.45 8.55 20.78
CA TRP A 84 -5.73 8.71 20.09
C TRP A 84 -6.91 8.45 21.04
N ASP A 85 -7.84 9.41 21.13
CA ASP A 85 -9.05 9.44 21.99
C ASP A 85 -10.36 9.19 21.22
N GLY A 86 -10.28 8.90 19.92
CA GLY A 86 -11.46 8.67 19.09
C GLY A 86 -12.18 7.36 19.44
N THR A 87 -13.40 7.22 18.93
CA THR A 87 -14.25 6.06 19.16
C THR A 87 -14.40 5.21 17.91
N LEU A 88 -14.34 3.89 18.08
CA LEU A 88 -14.67 2.93 17.04
C LEU A 88 -16.17 2.63 17.06
N THR A 89 -16.73 2.30 15.90
CA THR A 89 -18.07 1.69 15.86
C THR A 89 -18.01 0.29 16.47
N GLU A 90 -19.14 -0.22 16.98
CA GLU A 90 -19.22 -1.53 17.64
C GLU A 90 -18.53 -2.66 16.84
N GLN A 91 -18.82 -2.74 15.53
CA GLN A 91 -18.21 -3.77 14.67
C GLN A 91 -16.69 -3.63 14.57
N ARG A 92 -16.15 -2.40 14.53
CA ARG A 92 -14.71 -2.17 14.49
C ARG A 92 -14.04 -2.42 15.82
N GLU A 93 -14.72 -2.09 16.91
CA GLU A 93 -14.27 -2.39 18.26
C GLU A 93 -14.13 -3.91 18.46
N LEU A 94 -15.11 -4.68 17.96
CA LEU A 94 -15.04 -6.14 17.97
C LEU A 94 -13.81 -6.65 17.18
N ILE A 95 -13.63 -6.18 15.93
CA ILE A 95 -12.49 -6.58 15.12
C ILE A 95 -11.16 -6.16 15.78
N SER A 96 -11.08 -4.96 16.33
CA SER A 96 -9.90 -4.50 17.05
C SER A 96 -9.51 -5.42 18.22
N LYS A 97 -10.50 -5.94 18.98
CA LYS A 97 -10.28 -6.94 20.02
C LYS A 97 -9.84 -8.30 19.45
N GLU A 98 -10.43 -8.72 18.33
CA GLU A 98 -10.02 -9.96 17.64
C GLU A 98 -8.55 -9.88 17.18
N LEU A 99 -8.08 -8.71 16.70
CA LEU A 99 -6.70 -8.50 16.31
C LEU A 99 -5.74 -8.59 17.50
N VAL A 100 -6.11 -7.98 18.65
CA VAL A 100 -5.32 -8.10 19.89
C VAL A 100 -5.21 -9.56 20.33
N ASN A 101 -6.31 -10.31 20.31
CA ASN A 101 -6.32 -11.73 20.68
C ASN A 101 -5.45 -12.54 19.70
N SER A 102 -5.56 -12.30 18.40
CA SER A 102 -4.76 -12.99 17.39
C SER A 102 -3.26 -12.74 17.58
N PHE A 103 -2.87 -11.52 17.95
CA PHE A 103 -1.48 -11.21 18.27
C PHE A 103 -1.00 -11.94 19.52
N LYS A 104 -1.81 -11.97 20.58
CA LYS A 104 -1.49 -12.70 21.82
C LYS A 104 -1.34 -14.20 21.58
N ASP A 105 -2.18 -14.77 20.72
CA ASP A 105 -2.16 -16.18 20.33
C ASP A 105 -1.10 -16.47 19.24
N ARG A 106 -0.35 -15.48 18.78
CA ARG A 106 0.65 -15.60 17.69
C ARG A 106 0.06 -16.21 16.42
N ARG A 107 -1.19 -15.87 16.10
CA ARG A 107 -1.90 -16.38 14.92
C ARG A 107 -2.00 -15.32 13.84
N ASN A 108 -1.74 -15.73 12.60
CA ASN A 108 -1.99 -14.90 11.43
C ASN A 108 -3.49 -14.55 11.34
N HIS A 109 -3.79 -13.36 10.79
CA HIS A 109 -5.16 -12.87 10.69
C HIS A 109 -5.44 -12.21 9.33
N LEU A 110 -6.55 -12.58 8.69
CA LEU A 110 -7.05 -11.91 7.49
C LEU A 110 -8.17 -10.93 7.87
N ILE A 111 -7.93 -9.64 7.63
CA ILE A 111 -8.91 -8.57 7.76
C ILE A 111 -9.47 -8.26 6.37
N HIS A 112 -10.66 -8.80 6.07
CA HIS A 112 -11.40 -8.51 4.86
C HIS A 112 -12.30 -7.31 5.10
N ALA A 113 -11.86 -6.13 4.68
CA ALA A 113 -12.57 -4.88 4.94
C ALA A 113 -12.75 -4.07 3.66
N VAL A 114 -13.98 -3.67 3.38
CA VAL A 114 -14.30 -2.85 2.20
C VAL A 114 -13.50 -1.54 2.17
N THR A 115 -13.37 -0.97 0.98
CA THR A 115 -12.69 0.32 0.79
C THR A 115 -13.40 1.43 1.56
N GLY A 116 -12.64 2.25 2.29
CA GLY A 116 -13.20 3.33 3.13
C GLY A 116 -13.83 2.84 4.44
N ALA A 117 -13.51 1.62 4.86
CA ALA A 117 -14.01 1.05 6.12
C ALA A 117 -13.34 1.62 7.39
N GLY A 118 -12.32 2.48 7.30
CA GLY A 118 -11.55 2.97 8.45
C GLY A 118 -10.66 1.87 9.03
N LYS A 119 -9.91 1.19 8.17
CA LYS A 119 -9.01 0.07 8.56
C LYS A 119 -7.90 0.50 9.51
N THR A 120 -7.41 1.73 9.39
CA THR A 120 -6.26 2.22 10.15
C THR A 120 -6.53 2.26 11.64
N GLU A 121 -7.66 2.85 12.05
CA GLU A 121 -8.00 3.02 13.47
C GLU A 121 -8.25 1.69 14.19
N MET A 122 -8.69 0.64 13.46
CA MET A 122 -8.85 -0.71 14.04
C MET A 122 -7.51 -1.34 14.47
N LEU A 123 -6.40 -0.90 13.85
CA LEU A 123 -5.06 -1.39 14.18
C LEU A 123 -4.48 -0.72 15.44
N PHE A 124 -5.00 0.42 15.89
CA PHE A 124 -4.37 1.18 16.97
C PHE A 124 -4.22 0.38 18.26
N LYS A 125 -5.23 -0.41 18.65
CA LYS A 125 -5.16 -1.21 19.87
C LYS A 125 -4.16 -2.36 19.79
N VAL A 126 -4.02 -3.01 18.64
CA VAL A 126 -3.01 -4.07 18.50
C VAL A 126 -1.61 -3.48 18.43
N VAL A 127 -1.41 -2.32 17.80
CA VAL A 127 -0.14 -1.58 17.85
C VAL A 127 0.21 -1.19 19.28
N GLU A 128 -0.75 -0.66 20.03
CA GLU A 128 -0.60 -0.34 21.46
C GLU A 128 -0.13 -1.56 22.25
N GLU A 129 -0.78 -2.71 22.05
CA GLU A 129 -0.45 -3.96 22.75
C GLU A 129 0.98 -4.45 22.44
N VAL A 130 1.38 -4.36 21.17
CA VAL A 130 2.74 -4.69 20.71
C VAL A 130 3.77 -3.81 21.44
N LEU A 131 3.57 -2.49 21.43
CA LEU A 131 4.50 -1.52 22.01
C LEU A 131 4.57 -1.64 23.54
N LYS A 132 3.44 -1.85 24.22
CA LYS A 132 3.39 -2.14 25.66
C LYS A 132 4.12 -3.41 26.05
N GLY A 133 4.11 -4.41 25.18
CA GLY A 133 4.81 -5.68 25.39
C GLY A 133 6.34 -5.60 25.19
N GLY A 134 6.85 -4.50 24.63
CA GLY A 134 8.25 -4.40 24.22
C GLY A 134 8.54 -5.19 22.93
N PHE A 135 7.53 -5.44 22.11
CA PHE A 135 7.63 -6.14 20.83
C PHE A 135 7.79 -5.16 19.67
N ARG A 136 8.31 -5.63 18.53
CA ARG A 136 8.52 -4.83 17.33
C ARG A 136 7.44 -5.06 16.29
N ILE A 137 6.98 -3.99 15.65
CA ILE A 137 5.95 -4.04 14.62
C ILE A 137 6.37 -3.36 13.33
N ALA A 138 5.96 -3.93 12.19
CA ALA A 138 5.96 -3.25 10.90
C ALA A 138 4.56 -3.18 10.31
N ILE A 139 4.22 -2.03 9.72
CA ILE A 139 3.09 -1.88 8.80
C ILE A 139 3.68 -1.69 7.41
N ALA A 140 3.46 -2.66 6.53
CA ALA A 140 3.98 -2.67 5.18
C ALA A 140 2.86 -2.55 4.15
N THR A 141 3.09 -1.77 3.11
CA THR A 141 2.14 -1.62 1.99
C THR A 141 2.89 -1.66 0.65
N PRO A 142 2.28 -2.14 -0.44
CA PRO A 142 2.93 -2.19 -1.74
C PRO A 142 3.31 -0.82 -2.33
N ARG A 143 2.69 0.26 -1.87
CA ARG A 143 2.72 1.57 -2.55
C ARG A 143 3.22 2.69 -1.64
N ILE A 144 4.13 3.51 -2.18
CA ILE A 144 4.69 4.68 -1.47
C ILE A 144 3.60 5.65 -1.04
N ASP A 145 2.62 5.94 -1.92
CA ASP A 145 1.54 6.88 -1.61
C ASP A 145 0.71 6.46 -0.39
N VAL A 146 0.59 5.14 -0.16
CA VAL A 146 -0.11 4.61 1.02
C VAL A 146 0.76 4.75 2.27
N VAL A 147 2.08 4.55 2.17
CA VAL A 147 3.02 4.87 3.28
C VAL A 147 2.88 6.34 3.68
N ASP A 148 2.87 7.25 2.70
CA ASP A 148 2.73 8.70 2.92
C ASP A 148 1.37 9.09 3.52
N GLU A 149 0.30 8.32 3.27
CA GLU A 149 -1.02 8.50 3.88
C GLU A 149 -1.09 7.93 5.31
N LEU A 150 -0.51 6.75 5.54
CA LEU A 150 -0.58 6.07 6.84
C LEU A 150 0.33 6.72 7.88
N PHE A 151 1.55 7.10 7.50
CA PHE A 151 2.56 7.61 8.43
C PHE A 151 2.04 8.78 9.30
N PRO A 152 1.47 9.88 8.77
CA PRO A 152 1.00 10.98 9.60
C PRO A 152 -0.15 10.58 10.52
N ARG A 153 -0.98 9.60 10.13
CA ARG A 153 -2.09 9.12 10.96
C ARG A 153 -1.60 8.32 12.16
N PHE A 154 -0.61 7.45 11.96
CA PHE A 154 0.01 6.73 13.07
C PHE A 154 0.87 7.65 13.93
N GLN A 155 1.60 8.61 13.34
CA GLN A 155 2.36 9.59 14.08
C GLN A 155 1.46 10.40 15.03
N ALA A 156 0.28 10.84 14.58
CA ALA A 156 -0.69 11.54 15.41
C ALA A 156 -1.33 10.64 16.48
N ALA A 157 -1.49 9.34 16.20
CA ALA A 157 -2.07 8.42 17.17
C ALA A 157 -1.05 7.93 18.21
N PHE A 158 0.25 7.97 17.90
CA PHE A 158 1.35 7.49 18.73
C PHE A 158 2.45 8.56 18.88
N GLU A 159 2.07 9.75 19.34
CA GLU A 159 2.96 10.94 19.41
C GLU A 159 4.24 10.72 20.21
N LYS A 160 4.22 9.82 21.21
CA LYS A 160 5.34 9.51 22.08
C LYS A 160 6.26 8.40 21.57
N VAL A 161 5.95 7.86 20.37
CA VAL A 161 6.69 6.74 19.78
C VAL A 161 7.41 7.21 18.53
N GLU A 162 8.70 6.91 18.44
CA GLU A 162 9.43 7.11 17.21
C GLU A 162 9.00 6.05 16.18
N ILE A 163 8.56 6.52 15.01
CA ILE A 163 8.09 5.65 13.92
C ILE A 163 9.04 5.77 12.74
N GLY A 164 9.67 4.66 12.38
CA GLY A 164 10.50 4.59 11.18
C GLY A 164 9.66 4.63 9.90
N LYS A 165 10.00 5.50 8.96
CA LYS A 165 9.36 5.59 7.64
C LYS A 165 10.34 5.17 6.56
N TYR A 166 10.05 4.08 5.82
CA TYR A 166 10.97 3.56 4.80
C TYR A 166 10.30 3.31 3.46
N HIS A 167 10.79 3.99 2.41
CA HIS A 167 10.41 3.73 1.02
C HIS A 167 11.52 4.18 0.04
N GLY A 168 11.36 3.91 -1.25
CA GLY A 168 12.43 4.12 -2.24
C GLY A 168 12.70 5.56 -2.66
N ARG A 169 11.90 6.55 -2.22
CA ARG A 169 12.10 7.98 -2.57
C ARG A 169 12.90 8.77 -1.54
N GLU A 170 12.92 8.31 -0.30
CA GLU A 170 13.59 8.98 0.81
C GLU A 170 14.66 8.07 1.36
N HIS A 171 15.87 8.59 1.50
CA HIS A 171 16.96 7.92 2.21
C HIS A 171 16.92 8.40 3.66
N HIS A 172 16.18 7.68 4.51
CA HIS A 172 16.30 7.88 5.94
C HIS A 172 17.52 7.13 6.46
N GLU A 173 18.20 7.73 7.44
CA GLU A 173 19.21 7.00 8.19
C GLU A 173 18.56 5.76 8.82
N ILE A 174 19.26 4.63 8.71
CA ILE A 174 18.77 3.38 9.27
C ILE A 174 18.91 3.49 10.79
N SER A 175 17.79 3.37 11.50
CA SER A 175 17.78 3.33 12.96
C SER A 175 17.02 2.09 13.48
N ASP A 176 16.94 1.94 14.78
CA ASP A 176 16.40 0.76 15.45
C ASP A 176 15.01 1.04 16.04
N GLU A 177 14.09 1.53 15.21
CA GLU A 177 12.75 1.85 15.66
C GLU A 177 11.96 0.58 16.00
N GLN A 178 11.20 0.66 17.09
CA GLN A 178 10.27 -0.39 17.52
C GLN A 178 9.05 -0.48 16.60
N PHE A 179 8.64 0.65 16.01
CA PHE A 179 7.52 0.73 15.07
C PHE A 179 7.99 1.25 13.72
N VAL A 180 7.72 0.49 12.66
CA VAL A 180 8.13 0.79 11.28
C VAL A 180 6.90 0.86 10.36
N ILE A 181 6.83 1.87 9.50
CA ILE A 181 5.88 1.95 8.39
C ILE A 181 6.68 2.02 7.09
N CYS A 182 6.49 1.05 6.20
CA CYS A 182 7.35 0.91 5.03
C CYS A 182 6.63 0.37 3.80
N THR A 183 7.31 0.43 2.63
CA THR A 183 6.88 -0.37 1.50
C THR A 183 7.29 -1.83 1.66
N THR A 184 6.51 -2.76 1.07
CA THR A 184 6.78 -4.21 1.15
C THR A 184 8.18 -4.59 0.65
N HIS A 185 8.76 -3.83 -0.30
CA HIS A 185 10.15 -4.03 -0.74
C HIS A 185 11.17 -3.78 0.36
N GLN A 186 10.91 -2.85 1.28
CA GLN A 186 11.83 -2.56 2.37
C GLN A 186 11.94 -3.71 3.37
N LEU A 187 10.96 -4.62 3.41
CA LEU A 187 11.03 -5.83 4.24
C LEU A 187 12.23 -6.72 3.87
N LEU A 188 12.74 -6.65 2.63
CA LEU A 188 13.98 -7.33 2.22
C LEU A 188 15.23 -6.90 2.99
N LYS A 189 15.20 -5.78 3.70
CA LYS A 189 16.29 -5.31 4.57
C LYS A 189 16.22 -5.87 5.99
N PHE A 190 15.18 -6.65 6.30
CA PHE A 190 14.94 -7.20 7.63
C PHE A 190 15.05 -8.73 7.61
N TYR A 191 15.46 -9.29 8.74
CA TYR A 191 15.59 -10.71 8.96
C TYR A 191 15.13 -11.06 10.37
N HIS A 192 14.03 -11.83 10.51
CA HIS A 192 13.43 -12.21 11.79
C HIS A 192 13.31 -11.04 12.79
N ALA A 193 12.87 -9.88 12.28
CA ALA A 193 12.91 -8.61 12.99
C ALA A 193 11.65 -8.29 13.77
N PHE A 194 10.49 -8.71 13.28
CA PHE A 194 9.19 -8.23 13.75
C PHE A 194 8.38 -9.32 14.44
N ASP A 195 7.78 -8.97 15.57
CA ASP A 195 6.82 -9.82 16.27
C ASP A 195 5.44 -9.78 15.61
N LEU A 196 5.10 -8.65 14.97
CA LEU A 196 3.93 -8.48 14.15
C LEU A 196 4.28 -7.75 12.85
N ILE A 197 3.87 -8.31 11.72
CA ILE A 197 3.85 -7.59 10.43
C ILE A 197 2.38 -7.42 10.02
N VAL A 198 1.98 -6.20 9.72
CA VAL A 198 0.71 -5.89 9.09
C VAL A 198 0.97 -5.55 7.64
N ILE A 199 0.38 -6.29 6.70
CA ILE A 199 0.49 -6.01 5.27
C ILE A 199 -0.85 -5.44 4.80
N ASP A 200 -0.88 -4.14 4.52
CA ASP A 200 -2.06 -3.49 3.96
C ASP A 200 -2.06 -3.59 2.43
N GLU A 201 -3.25 -3.69 1.86
CA GLU A 201 -3.47 -3.83 0.41
C GLU A 201 -2.75 -5.05 -0.21
N VAL A 202 -2.85 -6.23 0.40
CA VAL A 202 -2.19 -7.46 -0.10
C VAL A 202 -2.62 -7.86 -1.52
N ASP A 203 -3.76 -7.36 -1.99
CA ASP A 203 -4.31 -7.53 -3.33
C ASP A 203 -3.74 -6.53 -4.35
N SER A 204 -2.83 -5.64 -3.94
CA SER A 204 -2.26 -4.60 -4.79
C SER A 204 -0.93 -5.00 -5.40
N PHE A 205 -0.71 -4.59 -6.66
CA PHE A 205 0.62 -4.61 -7.28
C PHE A 205 1.57 -3.65 -6.52
N PRO A 206 2.84 -4.04 -6.30
CA PRO A 206 3.51 -5.25 -6.75
C PRO A 206 3.47 -6.45 -5.79
N PHE A 207 2.78 -6.39 -4.66
CA PHE A 207 2.77 -7.49 -3.68
C PHE A 207 1.94 -8.69 -4.16
N TYR A 208 0.79 -8.43 -4.81
CA TYR A 208 -0.08 -9.48 -5.32
C TYR A 208 0.67 -10.42 -6.28
N GLU A 209 0.59 -11.74 -6.03
CA GLU A 209 1.28 -12.81 -6.78
C GLU A 209 2.81 -12.68 -6.90
N ASN A 210 3.46 -11.81 -6.12
CA ASN A 210 4.90 -11.62 -6.14
C ASN A 210 5.60 -12.50 -5.09
N LYS A 211 6.16 -13.61 -5.53
CA LYS A 211 6.84 -14.59 -4.65
C LYS A 211 8.00 -13.97 -3.84
N MET A 212 8.75 -13.05 -4.44
CA MET A 212 9.85 -12.36 -3.76
C MET A 212 9.33 -11.53 -2.57
N LEU A 213 8.24 -10.77 -2.75
CA LEU A 213 7.70 -9.93 -1.68
C LEU A 213 6.97 -10.74 -0.62
N HIS A 214 6.36 -11.86 -0.99
CA HIS A 214 5.83 -12.82 -0.01
C HIS A 214 6.96 -13.40 0.85
N PHE A 215 8.04 -13.84 0.22
CA PHE A 215 9.24 -14.30 0.94
C PHE A 215 9.81 -13.20 1.84
N ALA A 216 9.88 -11.95 1.35
CA ALA A 216 10.37 -10.83 2.16
C ALA A 216 9.56 -10.65 3.46
N ALA A 217 8.23 -10.76 3.38
CA ALA A 217 7.37 -10.68 4.56
C ALA A 217 7.55 -11.88 5.51
N GLU A 218 7.63 -13.10 4.96
CA GLU A 218 7.86 -14.33 5.73
C GLU A 218 9.24 -14.32 6.42
N ASN A 219 10.27 -13.81 5.74
CA ASN A 219 11.64 -13.74 6.26
C ASN A 219 11.84 -12.60 7.28
N ALA A 220 11.05 -11.55 7.21
CA ALA A 220 11.15 -10.41 8.12
C ALA A 220 10.41 -10.63 9.45
N VAL A 221 9.40 -11.51 9.51
CA VAL A 221 8.71 -11.86 10.74
C VAL A 221 9.55 -12.86 11.55
N LYS A 222 9.53 -12.75 12.88
CA LYS A 222 10.16 -13.72 13.78
C LYS A 222 9.46 -15.08 13.69
N GLU A 223 10.13 -16.18 14.03
CA GLU A 223 9.54 -17.52 14.06
C GLU A 223 8.30 -17.60 14.96
N ALA A 224 8.35 -16.94 16.12
CA ALA A 224 7.22 -16.81 17.05
C ALA A 224 6.34 -15.59 16.76
N GLY A 225 6.53 -14.91 15.63
CA GLY A 225 5.75 -13.75 15.21
C GLY A 225 4.49 -14.13 14.43
N CYS A 226 3.71 -13.13 14.05
CA CYS A 226 2.54 -13.33 13.21
C CYS A 226 2.39 -12.24 12.16
N THR A 227 1.60 -12.52 11.12
CA THR A 227 1.32 -11.60 10.02
C THR A 227 -0.19 -11.35 9.89
N PHE A 228 -0.57 -10.08 9.81
CA PHE A 228 -1.94 -9.66 9.53
C PHE A 228 -2.04 -9.17 8.09
N PHE A 229 -3.05 -9.64 7.37
CA PHE A 229 -3.30 -9.33 5.98
C PHE A 229 -4.56 -8.47 5.86
N LEU A 230 -4.44 -7.25 5.31
CA LEU A 230 -5.56 -6.36 5.09
C LEU A 230 -5.86 -6.26 3.60
N THR A 231 -7.13 -6.44 3.22
CA THR A 231 -7.57 -6.29 1.83
C THR A 231 -9.08 -6.07 1.74
N ALA A 232 -9.50 -5.43 0.65
CA ALA A 232 -10.91 -5.37 0.26
C ALA A 232 -11.30 -6.54 -0.66
N THR A 233 -10.34 -7.21 -1.28
CA THR A 233 -10.54 -8.26 -2.28
C THR A 233 -9.54 -9.40 -2.05
N PRO A 234 -9.75 -10.23 -1.00
CA PRO A 234 -8.85 -11.32 -0.67
C PRO A 234 -8.79 -12.36 -1.79
N ASP A 235 -7.61 -12.88 -2.05
CA ASP A 235 -7.39 -13.95 -3.00
C ASP A 235 -7.93 -15.30 -2.50
N SER A 236 -8.02 -16.27 -3.42
CA SER A 236 -8.52 -17.62 -3.12
C SER A 236 -7.65 -18.37 -2.11
N ARG A 237 -6.34 -18.06 -2.03
CA ARG A 237 -5.40 -18.68 -1.08
C ARG A 237 -5.72 -18.23 0.35
N LEU A 238 -5.82 -16.91 0.58
CA LEU A 238 -6.15 -16.35 1.90
C LEU A 238 -7.55 -16.78 2.36
N LEU A 239 -8.53 -16.78 1.44
CA LEU A 239 -9.88 -17.26 1.77
C LEU A 239 -9.90 -18.75 2.14
N ARG A 240 -9.10 -19.58 1.47
CA ARG A 240 -8.95 -21.00 1.80
C ARG A 240 -8.31 -21.19 3.18
N GLN A 241 -7.26 -20.42 3.49
CA GLN A 241 -6.62 -20.45 4.80
C GLN A 241 -7.60 -20.03 5.92
N ALA A 242 -8.38 -18.99 5.69
CA ALA A 242 -9.43 -18.56 6.62
C ALA A 242 -10.51 -19.63 6.81
N LYS A 243 -11.00 -20.23 5.72
CA LYS A 243 -11.98 -21.32 5.77
C LYS A 243 -11.46 -22.55 6.53
N ASN A 244 -10.21 -22.89 6.35
CA ASN A 244 -9.55 -24.02 7.03
C ASN A 244 -9.09 -23.67 8.45
N LYS A 245 -9.37 -22.46 8.95
CA LYS A 245 -8.99 -21.96 10.28
C LYS A 245 -7.47 -21.98 10.55
N THR A 246 -6.63 -22.00 9.48
CA THR A 246 -5.18 -21.86 9.63
C THR A 246 -4.75 -20.44 9.93
N ILE A 247 -5.59 -19.47 9.57
CA ILE A 247 -5.51 -18.06 9.97
C ILE A 247 -6.84 -17.61 10.56
N ASN A 248 -6.82 -16.61 11.43
CA ASN A 248 -8.02 -15.97 11.92
C ASN A 248 -8.63 -15.07 10.84
N TYR A 249 -9.92 -14.76 10.95
CA TYR A 249 -10.64 -14.02 9.91
C TYR A 249 -11.65 -13.06 10.49
N SER A 250 -11.58 -11.79 10.10
CA SER A 250 -12.57 -10.76 10.39
C SER A 250 -13.12 -10.15 9.11
N LEU A 251 -14.42 -9.89 9.06
CA LEU A 251 -15.10 -9.31 7.92
C LEU A 251 -15.78 -8.00 8.30
N LEU A 252 -15.36 -6.90 7.66
CA LEU A 252 -15.98 -5.58 7.77
C LEU A 252 -16.65 -5.19 6.44
N LYS A 253 -17.97 -5.41 6.35
CA LYS A 253 -18.77 -5.19 5.15
C LYS A 253 -19.18 -3.74 4.92
N ARG A 254 -19.17 -2.88 5.96
CA ARG A 254 -19.67 -1.51 5.90
C ARG A 254 -18.54 -0.50 5.94
N ARG A 255 -18.73 0.61 5.23
CA ARG A 255 -17.86 1.78 5.28
C ARG A 255 -17.93 2.48 6.65
N PHE A 256 -16.98 3.40 6.89
CA PHE A 256 -16.95 4.22 8.12
C PHE A 256 -18.30 4.89 8.41
N HIS A 257 -18.95 5.44 7.41
CA HIS A 257 -20.24 6.12 7.51
C HIS A 257 -21.44 5.19 7.34
N GLN A 258 -21.26 3.88 7.53
CA GLN A 258 -22.29 2.84 7.37
C GLN A 258 -22.92 2.74 5.95
N GLY A 259 -22.43 3.53 4.98
CA GLY A 259 -22.84 3.45 3.58
C GLY A 259 -22.42 2.15 2.92
N LEU A 260 -23.19 1.69 1.94
CA LEU A 260 -22.79 0.61 1.04
C LEU A 260 -21.75 1.11 0.04
N LEU A 261 -20.99 0.20 -0.56
CA LEU A 261 -20.18 0.54 -1.72
C LEU A 261 -21.08 1.00 -2.86
N PRO A 262 -20.77 2.12 -3.55
CA PRO A 262 -21.52 2.50 -4.74
C PRO A 262 -21.41 1.39 -5.80
N VAL A 263 -22.54 1.05 -6.40
CA VAL A 263 -22.56 0.14 -7.55
C VAL A 263 -22.38 0.99 -8.80
N PRO A 264 -21.30 0.76 -9.60
CA PRO A 264 -21.09 1.50 -10.83
C PRO A 264 -22.25 1.31 -11.80
N LYS A 265 -22.65 2.37 -12.51
CA LYS A 265 -23.58 2.30 -13.62
C LYS A 265 -22.82 2.01 -14.90
N GLU A 266 -23.07 0.86 -15.51
CA GLU A 266 -22.44 0.46 -16.75
C GLU A 266 -23.13 1.05 -17.96
N LYS A 267 -22.34 1.49 -18.94
CA LYS A 267 -22.82 1.91 -20.26
C LYS A 267 -21.98 1.27 -21.35
N TYR A 268 -22.63 0.52 -22.22
CA TYR A 268 -21.96 -0.18 -23.30
C TYR A 268 -21.89 0.70 -24.56
N PHE A 269 -20.71 0.73 -25.17
CA PHE A 269 -20.44 1.46 -26.42
C PHE A 269 -19.71 0.55 -27.40
N PHE A 270 -20.17 0.58 -28.64
CA PHE A 270 -19.56 -0.17 -29.75
C PHE A 270 -18.48 0.64 -30.49
N LYS A 271 -18.28 1.90 -30.14
CA LYS A 271 -17.31 2.81 -30.76
C LYS A 271 -16.28 3.27 -29.73
N SER A 272 -15.07 3.56 -30.21
CA SER A 272 -14.03 4.17 -29.35
C SER A 272 -14.52 5.45 -28.68
N PHE A 273 -14.17 5.64 -27.39
CA PHE A 273 -14.50 6.85 -26.64
C PHE A 273 -13.77 8.08 -27.15
N ILE A 274 -12.65 7.89 -27.84
CA ILE A 274 -11.93 8.94 -28.55
C ILE A 274 -11.75 8.51 -30.01
N SER A 275 -12.09 9.39 -30.95
CA SER A 275 -11.94 9.11 -32.39
C SER A 275 -10.49 9.32 -32.83
N ASN A 276 -10.13 8.84 -34.02
CA ASN A 276 -8.81 9.09 -34.64
C ASN A 276 -8.51 10.59 -34.86
N LYS A 277 -9.54 11.46 -34.83
CA LYS A 277 -9.44 12.91 -34.89
C LYS A 277 -9.39 13.58 -33.49
N GLY A 278 -9.17 12.82 -32.42
CA GLY A 278 -9.12 13.30 -31.04
C GLY A 278 -10.45 13.73 -30.44
N LYS A 279 -11.60 13.54 -31.13
CA LYS A 279 -12.91 13.94 -30.59
C LYS A 279 -13.43 12.89 -29.61
N VAL A 280 -13.79 13.33 -28.42
CA VAL A 280 -14.37 12.50 -27.35
C VAL A 280 -15.85 12.23 -27.63
N HIS A 281 -16.34 11.05 -27.29
CA HIS A 281 -17.70 10.63 -27.53
C HIS A 281 -18.72 11.53 -26.82
N PRO A 282 -19.81 12.01 -27.52
CA PRO A 282 -20.75 12.99 -26.94
C PRO A 282 -21.44 12.55 -25.65
N VAL A 283 -21.64 11.25 -25.45
CA VAL A 283 -22.22 10.71 -24.20
C VAL A 283 -21.30 10.96 -23.00
N LEU A 284 -19.99 10.82 -23.18
CA LEU A 284 -19.02 11.13 -22.13
C LEU A 284 -19.05 12.63 -21.78
N ILE A 285 -19.10 13.50 -22.80
CA ILE A 285 -19.21 14.95 -22.61
C ILE A 285 -20.49 15.32 -21.85
N LYS A 286 -21.63 14.68 -22.18
CA LYS A 286 -22.89 14.89 -21.46
C LYS A 286 -22.77 14.51 -19.98
N GLN A 287 -22.10 13.41 -19.67
CA GLN A 287 -21.90 12.97 -18.27
C GLN A 287 -20.96 13.89 -17.51
N ILE A 288 -19.84 14.31 -18.13
CA ILE A 288 -18.92 15.28 -17.54
C ILE A 288 -19.69 16.56 -17.21
N LYS A 289 -20.49 17.10 -18.15
CA LYS A 289 -21.30 18.28 -17.92
C LYS A 289 -22.24 18.11 -16.72
N GLN A 290 -22.96 17.00 -16.65
CA GLN A 290 -23.88 16.72 -15.54
C GLN A 290 -23.17 16.76 -14.18
N ILE A 291 -21.95 16.21 -14.07
CA ILE A 291 -21.16 16.19 -12.83
C ILE A 291 -20.65 17.61 -12.49
N LEU A 292 -20.17 18.37 -13.50
CA LEU A 292 -19.73 19.74 -13.30
C LEU A 292 -20.88 20.67 -12.85
N ASP A 293 -22.07 20.48 -13.42
CA ASP A 293 -23.28 21.23 -13.01
C ASP A 293 -23.65 20.98 -11.52
N MET A 294 -23.28 19.80 -10.98
CA MET A 294 -23.41 19.48 -9.56
C MET A 294 -22.30 20.09 -8.68
N LYS A 295 -21.34 20.80 -9.27
CA LYS A 295 -20.14 21.37 -8.59
C LYS A 295 -19.32 20.32 -7.83
N LYS A 296 -19.26 19.08 -8.31
CA LYS A 296 -18.47 17.99 -7.74
C LYS A 296 -17.17 17.79 -8.50
N PRO A 297 -16.04 17.54 -7.81
CA PRO A 297 -14.79 17.19 -8.47
C PRO A 297 -14.93 15.83 -9.17
N LEU A 298 -14.35 15.73 -10.36
CA LEU A 298 -14.45 14.55 -11.20
C LEU A 298 -13.08 13.90 -11.43
N LEU A 299 -12.99 12.62 -11.13
CA LEU A 299 -11.83 11.79 -11.42
C LEU A 299 -12.17 10.88 -12.61
N ILE A 300 -11.40 10.98 -13.69
CA ILE A 300 -11.61 10.16 -14.91
C ILE A 300 -10.45 9.19 -15.06
N PHE A 301 -10.75 7.89 -15.01
CA PHE A 301 -9.78 6.85 -15.27
C PHE A 301 -9.71 6.50 -16.75
N VAL A 302 -8.50 6.55 -17.30
CA VAL A 302 -8.19 6.24 -18.70
C VAL A 302 -7.23 5.03 -18.72
N PRO A 303 -7.42 4.05 -19.60
CA PRO A 303 -6.63 2.82 -19.55
C PRO A 303 -5.15 3.04 -19.90
N ARG A 304 -4.81 4.03 -20.74
CA ARG A 304 -3.45 4.20 -21.26
C ARG A 304 -2.94 5.62 -21.11
N ILE A 305 -1.70 5.75 -20.64
CA ILE A 305 -1.00 7.04 -20.48
C ILE A 305 -0.98 7.84 -21.78
N LYS A 306 -0.77 7.19 -22.93
CA LYS A 306 -0.71 7.84 -24.24
C LYS A 306 -2.02 8.52 -24.68
N GLU A 307 -3.14 8.15 -24.08
CA GLU A 307 -4.46 8.71 -24.39
C GLU A 307 -4.79 9.95 -23.54
N LEU A 308 -4.12 10.14 -22.40
CA LEU A 308 -4.39 11.24 -21.48
C LEU A 308 -4.33 12.62 -22.15
N PRO A 309 -3.29 12.97 -22.95
CA PRO A 309 -3.23 14.29 -23.57
C PRO A 309 -4.41 14.61 -24.49
N ALA A 310 -4.86 13.64 -25.29
CA ALA A 310 -5.96 13.84 -26.21
C ALA A 310 -7.31 14.04 -25.48
N TYR A 311 -7.55 13.32 -24.37
CA TYR A 311 -8.71 13.57 -23.51
C TYR A 311 -8.63 14.95 -22.85
N GLU A 312 -7.49 15.32 -22.29
CA GLU A 312 -7.27 16.60 -21.62
C GLU A 312 -7.52 17.77 -22.57
N GLU A 313 -6.90 17.76 -23.75
CA GLU A 313 -7.05 18.81 -24.78
C GLU A 313 -8.51 18.96 -25.22
N TYR A 314 -9.15 17.85 -25.58
CA TYR A 314 -10.54 17.91 -26.09
C TYR A 314 -11.53 18.36 -25.02
N ILE A 315 -11.45 17.82 -23.79
CA ILE A 315 -12.34 18.17 -22.71
C ILE A 315 -12.14 19.64 -22.31
N SER A 316 -10.89 20.12 -22.25
CA SER A 316 -10.56 21.52 -21.98
C SER A 316 -11.07 22.46 -23.05
N SER A 317 -11.11 22.05 -24.31
CA SER A 317 -11.66 22.85 -25.41
C SER A 317 -13.17 23.11 -25.27
N ILE A 318 -13.89 22.16 -24.65
CA ILE A 318 -15.34 22.25 -24.42
C ILE A 318 -15.67 22.97 -23.10
N PHE A 319 -14.98 22.63 -22.03
CA PHE A 319 -15.23 23.15 -20.68
C PHE A 319 -14.21 24.23 -20.30
N LYS A 320 -14.17 25.33 -21.03
CA LYS A 320 -13.17 26.41 -20.89
C LYS A 320 -13.11 27.07 -19.50
N ALA A 321 -14.23 27.02 -18.76
CA ALA A 321 -14.32 27.57 -17.40
C ALA A 321 -13.80 26.60 -16.31
N SER A 322 -13.54 25.33 -16.67
CA SER A 322 -13.10 24.31 -15.71
C SER A 322 -11.61 24.06 -15.84
N LYS A 323 -10.95 23.86 -14.71
CA LYS A 323 -9.54 23.48 -14.65
C LYS A 323 -9.39 21.98 -14.76
N ILE A 324 -8.82 21.53 -15.86
CA ILE A 324 -8.66 20.11 -16.24
C ILE A 324 -7.20 19.79 -16.34
N VAL A 325 -6.77 18.71 -15.71
CA VAL A 325 -5.35 18.32 -15.65
C VAL A 325 -5.25 16.79 -15.72
N SER A 326 -4.20 16.27 -16.33
CA SER A 326 -3.86 14.85 -16.29
C SER A 326 -2.70 14.54 -15.36
N VAL A 327 -2.68 13.30 -14.84
CA VAL A 327 -1.61 12.80 -13.96
C VAL A 327 -1.37 11.31 -14.21
N TYR A 328 -0.09 10.92 -14.24
CA TYR A 328 0.34 9.53 -14.44
C TYR A 328 1.59 9.20 -13.59
N ALA A 329 2.04 7.95 -13.61
CA ALA A 329 3.10 7.47 -12.71
C ALA A 329 4.44 8.22 -12.87
N GLY A 330 4.81 8.57 -14.10
CA GLY A 330 6.05 9.30 -14.42
C GLY A 330 5.92 10.83 -14.37
N ASP A 331 4.79 11.37 -13.95
CA ASP A 331 4.58 12.83 -13.89
C ASP A 331 5.37 13.41 -12.70
N LYS A 332 6.28 14.35 -12.99
CA LYS A 332 7.11 15.02 -11.99
C LYS A 332 6.28 15.86 -11.01
N ASP A 333 5.18 16.45 -11.49
CA ASP A 333 4.30 17.33 -10.72
C ASP A 333 3.12 16.57 -10.07
N ARG A 334 3.16 15.25 -10.08
CA ARG A 334 2.08 14.38 -9.60
C ARG A 334 1.58 14.78 -8.21
N GLN A 335 2.47 14.98 -7.26
CA GLN A 335 2.09 15.31 -5.88
C GLN A 335 1.38 16.66 -5.80
N ALA A 336 1.89 17.68 -6.50
CA ALA A 336 1.30 19.00 -6.56
C ALA A 336 -0.10 18.97 -7.20
N LYS A 337 -0.26 18.28 -8.34
CA LYS A 337 -1.55 18.14 -9.04
C LYS A 337 -2.59 17.41 -8.17
N VAL A 338 -2.20 16.34 -7.51
CA VAL A 338 -3.08 15.59 -6.58
C VAL A 338 -3.46 16.45 -5.37
N ALA A 339 -2.53 17.24 -4.81
CA ALA A 339 -2.80 18.16 -3.72
C ALA A 339 -3.78 19.27 -4.13
N SER A 340 -3.59 19.87 -5.32
CA SER A 340 -4.50 20.89 -5.88
C SER A 340 -5.89 20.31 -6.15
N PHE A 341 -6.01 19.09 -6.66
CA PHE A 341 -7.31 18.44 -6.83
C PHE A 341 -8.00 18.16 -5.48
N ARG A 342 -7.24 17.77 -4.46
CA ARG A 342 -7.77 17.60 -3.09
C ARG A 342 -8.29 18.88 -2.49
N LYS A 343 -7.65 20.04 -2.81
CA LYS A 343 -8.07 21.39 -2.39
C LYS A 343 -9.21 21.96 -3.25
N ARG A 344 -9.68 21.23 -4.27
CA ARG A 344 -10.68 21.67 -5.25
C ARG A 344 -10.24 22.87 -6.11
N GLU A 345 -8.95 22.98 -6.34
CA GLU A 345 -8.35 23.95 -7.29
C GLU A 345 -8.36 23.42 -8.73
N ILE A 346 -8.67 22.13 -8.92
CA ILE A 346 -8.84 21.41 -10.19
C ILE A 346 -10.21 20.75 -10.15
N ASP A 347 -11.00 20.93 -11.22
CA ASP A 347 -12.35 20.38 -11.33
C ASP A 347 -12.36 18.94 -11.87
N ILE A 348 -11.50 18.67 -12.85
CA ILE A 348 -11.37 17.35 -13.47
C ILE A 348 -9.91 16.89 -13.43
N LEU A 349 -9.67 15.70 -12.84
CA LEU A 349 -8.37 15.05 -12.87
C LEU A 349 -8.47 13.78 -13.71
N LEU A 350 -7.77 13.75 -14.86
CA LEU A 350 -7.62 12.55 -15.67
C LEU A 350 -6.43 11.73 -15.15
N THR A 351 -6.61 10.42 -15.08
CA THR A 351 -5.56 9.56 -14.52
C THR A 351 -5.62 8.14 -15.08
N THR A 352 -4.60 7.36 -14.80
CA THR A 352 -4.60 5.91 -14.97
C THR A 352 -4.83 5.22 -13.61
N THR A 353 -4.63 3.92 -13.52
CA THR A 353 -4.79 3.14 -12.28
C THR A 353 -3.94 3.63 -11.09
N ILE A 354 -3.04 4.60 -11.30
CA ILE A 354 -2.19 5.14 -10.22
C ILE A 354 -2.96 5.78 -9.06
N LEU A 355 -4.16 6.32 -9.32
CA LEU A 355 -5.01 6.93 -8.30
C LEU A 355 -6.17 6.03 -7.85
N GLU A 356 -6.17 4.75 -8.21
CA GLU A 356 -7.16 3.80 -7.69
C GLU A 356 -7.02 3.55 -6.18
N ARG A 357 -5.82 3.82 -5.60
CA ARG A 357 -5.47 3.61 -4.19
C ARG A 357 -4.60 4.77 -3.67
N GLY A 358 -4.35 4.80 -2.34
CA GLY A 358 -3.38 5.68 -1.69
C GLY A 358 -3.72 7.16 -1.63
N VAL A 359 -4.94 7.58 -1.98
CA VAL A 359 -5.39 8.98 -1.85
C VAL A 359 -6.88 9.05 -1.52
N THR A 360 -7.26 10.05 -0.74
CA THR A 360 -8.66 10.31 -0.40
C THR A 360 -9.09 11.67 -0.93
N PHE A 361 -10.21 11.69 -1.64
CA PHE A 361 -10.84 12.91 -2.16
C PHE A 361 -12.26 13.01 -1.60
N LYS A 362 -12.65 14.18 -1.12
CA LYS A 362 -14.02 14.43 -0.62
C LYS A 362 -14.95 14.74 -1.77
N HIS A 363 -16.16 14.17 -1.76
CA HIS A 363 -17.26 14.41 -2.72
C HIS A 363 -16.91 14.13 -4.18
N VAL A 364 -15.88 13.31 -4.45
CA VAL A 364 -15.46 13.01 -5.82
C VAL A 364 -16.46 12.11 -6.52
N GLN A 365 -16.72 12.42 -7.78
CA GLN A 365 -17.39 11.53 -8.74
C GLN A 365 -16.35 10.86 -9.62
N VAL A 366 -16.65 9.68 -10.12
CA VAL A 366 -15.71 8.86 -10.88
C VAL A 366 -16.32 8.40 -12.19
N ILE A 367 -15.55 8.51 -13.26
CA ILE A 367 -15.84 7.87 -14.55
C ILE A 367 -14.66 6.94 -14.88
N VAL A 368 -14.96 5.72 -15.31
CA VAL A 368 -13.96 4.76 -15.83
C VAL A 368 -14.23 4.58 -17.32
N ILE A 369 -13.26 4.96 -18.14
CA ILE A 369 -13.33 4.80 -19.61
C ILE A 369 -12.78 3.41 -19.96
N ALA A 370 -13.49 2.69 -20.83
CA ALA A 370 -13.15 1.33 -21.26
C ALA A 370 -12.88 0.41 -20.04
N ALA A 371 -13.89 0.30 -19.16
CA ALA A 371 -13.79 -0.52 -17.93
C ALA A 371 -13.57 -2.02 -18.22
N ASP A 372 -13.76 -2.46 -19.45
CA ASP A 372 -13.48 -3.79 -20.01
C ASP A 372 -12.03 -3.97 -20.47
N ASP A 373 -11.19 -2.90 -20.46
CA ASP A 373 -9.77 -3.04 -20.79
C ASP A 373 -9.08 -3.95 -19.75
N PRO A 374 -8.23 -4.89 -20.18
CA PRO A 374 -7.52 -5.82 -19.27
C PRO A 374 -6.71 -5.18 -18.15
N ILE A 375 -6.41 -3.88 -18.22
CA ILE A 375 -5.73 -3.16 -17.14
C ILE A 375 -6.61 -3.04 -15.90
N TYR A 376 -7.94 -3.08 -16.07
CA TYR A 376 -8.90 -2.99 -14.98
C TYR A 376 -9.37 -4.40 -14.58
N ASN A 377 -8.78 -4.97 -13.56
CA ASN A 377 -9.30 -6.19 -12.95
C ASN A 377 -10.40 -5.87 -11.92
N THR A 378 -11.13 -6.88 -11.46
CA THR A 378 -12.20 -6.71 -10.47
C THR A 378 -11.72 -5.99 -9.19
N PRO A 379 -10.59 -6.32 -8.57
CA PRO A 379 -10.04 -5.57 -7.44
C PRO A 379 -9.83 -4.08 -7.74
N SER A 380 -9.28 -3.74 -8.91
CA SER A 380 -9.06 -2.36 -9.35
C SER A 380 -10.40 -1.60 -9.44
N LEU A 381 -11.40 -2.16 -10.12
CA LEU A 381 -12.72 -1.54 -10.27
C LEU A 381 -13.43 -1.34 -8.91
N VAL A 382 -13.34 -2.30 -8.01
CA VAL A 382 -13.87 -2.18 -6.64
C VAL A 382 -13.20 -1.03 -5.88
N GLN A 383 -11.88 -0.88 -6.01
CA GLN A 383 -11.13 0.22 -5.39
C GLN A 383 -11.48 1.58 -5.98
N ILE A 384 -11.61 1.65 -7.31
CA ILE A 384 -12.03 2.85 -8.04
C ILE A 384 -13.46 3.26 -7.64
N ALA A 385 -14.43 2.34 -7.69
CA ALA A 385 -15.79 2.59 -7.22
C ALA A 385 -15.80 3.04 -5.75
N GLY A 386 -14.92 2.45 -4.95
CA GLY A 386 -14.70 2.80 -3.57
C GLY A 386 -14.22 4.24 -3.31
N ARG A 387 -13.84 5.01 -4.32
CA ARG A 387 -13.50 6.44 -4.18
C ARG A 387 -14.72 7.32 -3.98
N VAL A 388 -15.85 6.93 -4.56
CA VAL A 388 -17.11 7.68 -4.48
C VAL A 388 -17.80 7.44 -3.13
N GLY A 389 -18.51 8.42 -2.60
CA GLY A 389 -19.32 8.29 -1.38
C GLY A 389 -18.50 8.11 -0.09
N ARG A 390 -17.31 8.71 0.01
CA ARG A 390 -16.46 8.60 1.22
C ARG A 390 -16.81 9.60 2.32
N SER A 391 -17.63 10.60 2.02
CA SER A 391 -18.06 11.61 2.98
C SER A 391 -19.42 11.25 3.57
N ALA A 392 -19.65 11.57 4.85
CA ALA A 392 -20.93 11.26 5.53
C ALA A 392 -22.12 12.00 4.93
N ASP A 393 -21.86 13.19 4.39
CA ASP A 393 -22.80 14.13 3.75
C ASP A 393 -22.96 13.89 2.24
N ASP A 394 -22.19 12.99 1.64
CA ASP A 394 -22.26 12.64 0.20
C ASP A 394 -22.00 11.15 0.04
N ARG A 395 -23.04 10.35 0.23
CA ARG A 395 -22.96 8.88 0.26
C ARG A 395 -23.13 8.25 -1.12
N ASP A 396 -23.70 9.00 -2.08
CA ASP A 396 -24.13 8.47 -3.38
C ASP A 396 -23.23 8.97 -4.52
N GLY A 397 -22.97 8.05 -5.44
CA GLY A 397 -22.39 8.35 -6.76
C GLY A 397 -23.50 8.58 -7.79
N LEU A 398 -23.15 9.21 -8.91
CA LEU A 398 -24.01 9.39 -10.07
C LEU A 398 -24.20 8.09 -10.82
#